data_9173fd82a82d06d40c897478deb4881c
#
_entry.id   9173fd82a82d06d40c897478deb4881c
#
_cell.length_a   1.000
_cell.length_b   1.000
_cell.length_c   1.000
_cell.angle_alpha   90.00
_cell.angle_beta   90.00
_cell.angle_gamma   90.00
#
_symmetry.space_group_name_H-M   'P 1'
#
loop_
_entity.id
_entity.type
_entity.pdbx_description
1 polymer ?
#
loop_
_entity_poly.entity_id
_entity_poly.type
_entity_poly.pdbx_seq_one_letter_code
_entity_poly.pdbx_strand_id
1 'polypeptide(L)'
;MRFDINKIRDEFPILKRKVNGYPFVYLDNAATSQKPKAVIDSIVNYYSNYNSNIHRGIHTVSQEATDAYENARHIIQTHFNIKHSHEIIFTSGTTHSINLVANGFENLLNHEDEILISGL
;
A
#
# COMPACT_ATOMS: atom_id res chain seq x y z
N MET A 1 22.97 -11.11 8.96
CA MET A 1 23.06 -9.70 8.53
C MET A 1 22.82 -8.80 9.75
N ARG A 2 23.71 -7.88 10.07
CA ARG A 2 23.54 -7.00 11.24
C ARG A 2 22.55 -5.90 10.87
N PHE A 3 21.50 -5.72 11.65
CA PHE A 3 20.49 -4.69 11.44
C PHE A 3 21.07 -3.31 11.75
N ASP A 4 21.12 -2.40 10.76
CA ASP A 4 21.62 -1.05 10.90
C ASP A 4 20.45 -0.06 10.96
N ILE A 5 20.11 0.34 12.18
CA ILE A 5 19.02 1.29 12.44
C ILE A 5 19.26 2.64 11.77
N ASN A 6 20.50 3.13 11.75
CA ASN A 6 20.79 4.46 11.20
C ASN A 6 20.56 4.47 9.69
N LYS A 7 21.01 3.42 8.99
CA LYS A 7 20.77 3.26 7.56
C LYS A 7 19.27 3.24 7.23
N ILE A 8 18.45 2.51 8.02
CA ILE A 8 17.00 2.48 7.81
C ILE A 8 16.38 3.85 8.10
N ARG A 9 16.78 4.54 9.18
CA ARG A 9 16.27 5.87 9.50
C ARG A 9 16.58 6.90 8.43
N ASP A 10 17.71 6.77 7.75
CA ASP A 10 18.11 7.68 6.66
C ASP A 10 17.20 7.60 5.43
N GLU A 11 16.51 6.47 5.23
CA GLU A 11 15.50 6.31 4.18
C GLU A 11 14.24 7.15 4.42
N PHE A 12 14.03 7.68 5.63
CA PHE A 12 12.85 8.47 5.99
C PHE A 12 13.20 9.96 6.14
N PRO A 13 12.97 10.79 5.12
CA PRO A 13 13.39 12.21 5.13
C PRO A 13 12.85 13.01 6.32
N ILE A 14 11.63 12.71 6.76
CA ILE A 14 11.00 13.41 7.89
C ILE A 14 11.77 13.25 9.22
N LEU A 15 12.48 12.14 9.40
CA LEU A 15 13.24 11.87 10.63
C LEU A 15 14.50 12.73 10.75
N LYS A 16 14.88 13.45 9.67
CA LYS A 16 15.97 14.44 9.67
C LYS A 16 15.55 15.79 10.24
N ARG A 17 14.24 16.01 10.46
CA ARG A 17 13.70 17.24 11.07
C ARG A 17 14.15 17.42 12.52
N LYS A 18 14.14 18.68 12.96
CA LYS A 18 14.16 19.05 14.37
C LYS A 18 12.85 19.72 14.76
N VAL A 19 12.40 19.46 15.97
CA VAL A 19 11.24 20.12 16.59
C VAL A 19 11.71 20.74 17.88
N ASN A 20 11.53 22.06 18.03
CA ASN A 20 12.02 22.83 19.17
C ASN A 20 13.53 22.63 19.45
N GLY A 21 14.34 22.48 18.41
CA GLY A 21 15.78 22.26 18.50
C GLY A 21 16.23 20.82 18.75
N TYR A 22 15.31 19.90 19.04
CA TYR A 22 15.60 18.50 19.31
C TYR A 22 15.34 17.60 18.08
N PRO A 23 16.05 16.46 17.93
CA PRO A 23 15.76 15.48 16.89
C PRO A 23 14.29 15.05 16.94
N PHE A 24 13.67 14.94 15.77
CA PHE A 24 12.28 14.50 15.66
C PHE A 24 12.12 13.05 16.09
N VAL A 25 11.21 12.80 17.03
CA VAL A 25 10.78 11.48 17.46
C VAL A 25 9.31 11.31 17.09
N TYR A 26 8.98 10.22 16.40
CA TYR A 26 7.63 9.91 15.97
C TYR A 26 7.21 8.54 16.51
N LEU A 27 6.15 8.50 17.31
CA LEU A 27 5.66 7.28 17.99
C LEU A 27 4.22 6.92 17.60
N ASP A 28 3.62 7.65 16.64
CA ASP A 28 2.22 7.49 16.24
C ASP A 28 2.08 6.73 14.90
N ASN A 29 2.92 5.72 14.67
CA ASN A 29 2.89 4.92 13.44
C ASN A 29 1.62 4.06 13.31
N ALA A 30 0.91 3.80 14.41
CA ALA A 30 -0.36 3.07 14.38
C ALA A 30 -1.45 3.88 13.63
N ALA A 31 -1.45 5.19 13.80
CA ALA A 31 -2.38 6.07 13.09
C ALA A 31 -1.87 6.42 11.68
N THR A 32 -0.60 6.80 11.56
CA THR A 32 -0.01 7.22 10.28
C THR A 32 1.45 6.78 10.18
N SER A 33 1.76 5.87 9.28
CA SER A 33 3.14 5.49 8.98
C SER A 33 3.87 6.57 8.19
N GLN A 34 5.11 6.86 8.57
CA GLN A 34 5.97 7.75 7.79
C GLN A 34 6.38 7.08 6.47
N LYS A 35 6.65 7.88 5.45
CA LYS A 35 6.95 7.39 4.11
C LYS A 35 8.46 7.41 3.85
N PRO A 36 9.05 6.30 3.41
CA PRO A 36 10.44 6.28 2.96
C PRO A 36 10.58 7.07 1.65
N LYS A 37 11.80 7.53 1.41
CA LYS A 37 12.14 8.30 0.20
C LYS A 37 11.70 7.60 -1.08
N ALA A 38 11.87 6.29 -1.18
CA ALA A 38 11.47 5.52 -2.35
C ALA A 38 9.98 5.67 -2.69
N VAL A 39 9.09 5.71 -1.67
CA VAL A 39 7.65 5.92 -1.89
C VAL A 39 7.37 7.35 -2.36
N ILE A 40 8.02 8.34 -1.75
CA ILE A 40 7.87 9.75 -2.14
C ILE A 40 8.32 9.95 -3.59
N ASP A 41 9.50 9.45 -3.93
CA ASP A 41 10.07 9.56 -5.27
C ASP A 41 9.19 8.84 -6.32
N SER A 42 8.62 7.69 -5.99
CA SER A 42 7.71 6.97 -6.89
C SER A 42 6.45 7.78 -7.20
N ILE A 43 5.86 8.45 -6.21
CA ILE A 43 4.68 9.31 -6.40
C ILE A 43 5.05 10.51 -7.27
N VAL A 44 6.18 11.17 -6.99
CA VAL A 44 6.68 12.30 -7.78
C VAL A 44 6.94 11.87 -9.23
N ASN A 45 7.61 10.74 -9.42
CA ASN A 45 7.90 10.20 -10.75
C ASN A 45 6.63 9.88 -11.53
N TYR A 46 5.64 9.25 -10.89
CA TYR A 46 4.36 8.95 -11.52
C TYR A 46 3.68 10.23 -12.04
N TYR A 47 3.47 11.22 -11.17
CA TYR A 47 2.79 12.46 -11.57
C TYR A 47 3.58 13.32 -12.56
N SER A 48 4.92 13.25 -12.54
CA SER A 48 5.76 14.04 -13.43
C SER A 48 5.94 13.43 -14.81
N ASN A 49 5.86 12.10 -14.95
CA ASN A 49 6.32 11.42 -16.17
C ASN A 49 5.26 10.55 -16.86
N TYR A 50 4.38 9.85 -16.12
CA TYR A 50 3.47 8.88 -16.74
C TYR A 50 2.08 8.79 -16.09
N ASN A 51 1.61 9.88 -15.49
CA ASN A 51 0.25 9.94 -14.94
C ASN A 51 -0.80 9.79 -16.03
N SER A 52 -1.50 8.68 -16.05
CA SER A 52 -2.52 8.36 -17.02
C SER A 52 -3.53 7.33 -16.50
N ASN A 53 -4.67 7.18 -17.19
CA ASN A 53 -5.61 6.10 -16.96
C ASN A 53 -4.96 4.74 -17.25
N ILE A 54 -5.06 3.83 -16.31
CA ILE A 54 -4.64 2.44 -16.50
C ILE A 54 -5.72 1.64 -17.23
N HIS A 55 -5.32 0.60 -17.98
CA HIS A 55 -6.17 -0.39 -18.69
C HIS A 55 -7.11 0.13 -19.76
N ARG A 56 -7.16 1.44 -20.05
CA ARG A 56 -8.11 2.02 -21.00
C ARG A 56 -7.50 2.88 -22.10
N GLY A 57 -6.28 3.35 -21.90
CA GLY A 57 -5.60 4.19 -22.89
C GLY A 57 -4.81 3.34 -23.90
N ILE A 58 -4.82 3.76 -25.15
CA ILE A 58 -4.07 3.12 -26.26
C ILE A 58 -2.74 3.83 -26.56
N HIS A 59 -2.38 4.85 -25.79
CA HIS A 59 -1.15 5.62 -25.95
C HIS A 59 -0.06 5.17 -24.98
N THR A 60 1.20 5.47 -25.31
CA THR A 60 2.39 5.02 -24.58
C THR A 60 2.32 5.28 -23.09
N VAL A 61 1.96 6.50 -22.67
CA VAL A 61 1.90 6.87 -21.23
C VAL A 61 0.89 6.02 -20.44
N SER A 62 -0.23 5.66 -21.07
CA SER A 62 -1.21 4.77 -20.46
C SER A 62 -0.68 3.35 -20.31
N GLN A 63 0.10 2.88 -21.29
CA GLN A 63 0.74 1.56 -21.21
C GLN A 63 1.78 1.56 -20.07
N GLU A 64 2.63 2.56 -19.99
CA GLU A 64 3.64 2.71 -18.92
C GLU A 64 2.99 2.71 -17.52
N ALA A 65 1.89 3.46 -17.35
CA ALA A 65 1.14 3.48 -16.10
C ALA A 65 0.52 2.12 -15.77
N THR A 66 -0.02 1.42 -16.76
CA THR A 66 -0.60 0.07 -16.62
C THR A 66 0.48 -0.93 -16.23
N ASP A 67 1.62 -0.92 -16.91
CA ASP A 67 2.74 -1.82 -16.65
C ASP A 67 3.29 -1.62 -15.24
N ALA A 68 3.43 -0.37 -14.79
CA ALA A 68 3.86 -0.05 -13.42
C ALA A 68 2.87 -0.56 -12.37
N TYR A 69 1.57 -0.41 -12.60
CA TYR A 69 0.51 -0.89 -11.71
C TYR A 69 0.49 -2.42 -11.61
N GLU A 70 0.54 -3.12 -12.73
CA GLU A 70 0.54 -4.58 -12.76
C GLU A 70 1.86 -5.17 -12.23
N ASN A 71 2.98 -4.49 -12.45
CA ASN A 71 4.25 -4.88 -11.83
C ASN A 71 4.21 -4.78 -10.31
N ALA A 72 3.60 -3.74 -9.74
CA ALA A 72 3.39 -3.64 -8.29
C ALA A 72 2.55 -4.81 -7.75
N ARG A 73 1.48 -5.19 -8.47
CA ARG A 73 0.67 -6.38 -8.16
C ARG A 73 1.50 -7.66 -8.17
N HIS A 74 2.34 -7.84 -9.17
CA HIS A 74 3.20 -9.01 -9.30
C HIS A 74 4.26 -9.09 -8.19
N ILE A 75 4.85 -7.96 -7.80
CA ILE A 75 5.79 -7.89 -6.66
C ILE A 75 5.10 -8.38 -5.37
N ILE A 76 3.89 -7.92 -5.10
CA ILE A 76 3.11 -8.32 -3.92
C ILE A 76 2.75 -9.81 -4.01
N GLN A 77 2.32 -10.28 -5.18
CA GLN A 77 2.05 -11.69 -5.44
C GLN A 77 3.24 -12.57 -5.07
N THR A 78 4.42 -12.21 -5.56
CA THR A 78 5.66 -12.95 -5.29
C THR A 78 6.04 -12.91 -3.82
N HIS A 79 5.93 -11.72 -3.18
CA HIS A 79 6.28 -11.54 -1.77
C HIS A 79 5.44 -12.41 -0.83
N PHE A 80 4.14 -12.52 -1.09
CA PHE A 80 3.22 -13.32 -0.28
C PHE A 80 3.04 -14.75 -0.78
N ASN A 81 3.76 -15.16 -1.85
CA ASN A 81 3.63 -16.47 -2.48
C ASN A 81 2.19 -16.80 -2.89
N ILE A 82 1.49 -15.82 -3.44
CA ILE A 82 0.11 -15.95 -3.91
C ILE A 82 0.11 -16.61 -5.28
N LYS A 83 -0.82 -17.54 -5.52
CA LYS A 83 -0.85 -18.34 -6.73
C LYS A 83 -1.20 -17.52 -7.98
N HIS A 84 -2.18 -16.61 -7.88
CA HIS A 84 -2.66 -15.83 -9.02
C HIS A 84 -2.70 -14.33 -8.70
N SER A 85 -2.29 -13.50 -9.63
CA SER A 85 -2.26 -12.03 -9.45
C SER A 85 -3.65 -11.41 -9.21
N HIS A 86 -4.71 -12.00 -9.75
CA HIS A 86 -6.09 -11.53 -9.53
C HIS A 86 -6.61 -11.75 -8.10
N GLU A 87 -5.92 -12.53 -7.29
CA GLU A 87 -6.23 -12.67 -5.85
C GLU A 87 -5.80 -11.44 -5.04
N ILE A 88 -5.04 -10.50 -5.66
CA ILE A 88 -4.61 -9.26 -5.04
C ILE A 88 -5.53 -8.12 -5.47
N ILE A 89 -6.21 -7.53 -4.50
CA ILE A 89 -7.11 -6.41 -4.70
C ILE A 89 -6.59 -5.19 -3.97
N PHE A 90 -6.27 -4.13 -4.70
CA PHE A 90 -5.89 -2.85 -4.12
C PHE A 90 -7.14 -2.09 -3.67
N THR A 91 -7.11 -1.62 -2.43
CA THR A 91 -8.20 -0.86 -1.82
C THR A 91 -7.70 0.48 -1.28
N SER A 92 -8.61 1.37 -0.93
CA SER A 92 -8.27 2.68 -0.35
C SER A 92 -7.93 2.62 1.15
N GLY A 93 -7.99 1.45 1.78
CA GLY A 93 -7.65 1.25 3.19
C GLY A 93 -8.42 0.10 3.83
N THR A 94 -8.13 -0.17 5.11
CA THR A 94 -8.66 -1.31 5.86
C THR A 94 -10.19 -1.34 5.91
N THR A 95 -10.83 -0.22 6.15
CA THR A 95 -12.30 -0.13 6.16
C THR A 95 -12.90 -0.57 4.82
N HIS A 96 -12.33 -0.11 3.70
CA HIS A 96 -12.76 -0.54 2.38
C HIS A 96 -12.55 -2.04 2.17
N SER A 97 -11.39 -2.58 2.59
CA SER A 97 -11.09 -4.01 2.47
C SER A 97 -12.08 -4.88 3.23
N ILE A 98 -12.37 -4.53 4.49
CA ILE A 98 -13.31 -5.27 5.34
C ILE A 98 -14.72 -5.23 4.74
N ASN A 99 -15.20 -4.07 4.32
CA ASN A 99 -16.52 -3.95 3.69
C ASN A 99 -16.59 -4.70 2.36
N LEU A 100 -15.52 -4.70 1.57
CA LEU A 100 -15.46 -5.49 0.33
C LEU A 100 -15.62 -6.99 0.61
N VAL A 101 -14.92 -7.50 1.63
CA VAL A 101 -15.04 -8.90 2.06
C VAL A 101 -16.44 -9.19 2.58
N ALA A 102 -16.97 -8.34 3.46
CA ALA A 102 -18.32 -8.52 4.02
C ALA A 102 -19.38 -8.59 2.91
N ASN A 103 -19.37 -7.65 1.96
CA ASN A 103 -20.30 -7.65 0.83
C ASN A 103 -20.10 -8.87 -0.10
N GLY A 104 -18.85 -9.33 -0.27
CA GLY A 104 -18.56 -10.53 -1.06
C GLY A 104 -19.12 -11.81 -0.44
N PHE A 105 -19.16 -11.89 0.88
CA PHE A 105 -19.72 -13.03 1.61
C PHE A 105 -21.25 -12.98 1.77
N GLU A 106 -21.90 -11.83 1.60
CA GLU A 106 -23.33 -11.63 1.81
C GLU A 106 -24.19 -12.70 1.11
N ASN A 107 -23.84 -13.04 -0.13
CA ASN A 107 -24.57 -14.04 -0.91
C ASN A 107 -24.12 -15.49 -0.69
N LEU A 108 -23.09 -15.73 0.12
CA LEU A 108 -22.56 -17.05 0.43
C LEU A 108 -23.03 -17.52 1.81
N LEU A 109 -23.40 -16.59 2.70
CA LEU A 109 -23.84 -16.88 4.07
C LEU A 109 -25.33 -17.26 4.08
N ASN A 110 -25.64 -18.29 4.87
CA ASN A 110 -27.00 -18.75 5.14
C ASN A 110 -27.38 -18.39 6.57
N HIS A 111 -28.67 -18.54 6.92
CA HIS A 111 -29.19 -18.25 8.26
C HIS A 111 -28.64 -19.18 9.36
N GLU A 112 -27.98 -20.27 9.00
CA GLU A 112 -27.33 -21.21 9.93
C GLU A 112 -25.84 -20.88 10.15
N ASP A 113 -25.27 -19.97 9.36
CA ASP A 113 -23.87 -19.57 9.49
C ASP A 113 -23.71 -18.53 10.62
N GLU A 114 -22.60 -18.64 11.35
CA GLU A 114 -22.26 -17.74 12.44
C GLU A 114 -21.04 -16.90 12.10
N ILE A 115 -21.06 -15.62 12.52
CA ILE A 115 -19.91 -14.72 12.40
C ILE A 115 -19.36 -14.44 13.81
N LEU A 116 -18.14 -14.91 14.06
CA LEU A 116 -17.45 -14.64 15.33
C LEU A 116 -16.71 -13.31 15.27
N ILE A 117 -17.01 -12.43 16.22
CA ILE A 117 -16.33 -11.15 16.40
C ILE A 117 -15.81 -11.00 17.83
N SER A 118 -14.78 -10.15 18.03
CA SER A 118 -14.34 -9.79 19.38
C SER A 118 -15.36 -8.87 20.06
N GLY A 119 -15.47 -8.96 21.38
CA GLY A 119 -16.39 -8.13 22.20
C GLY A 119 -15.77 -6.81 22.66
N LEU A 120 -14.78 -6.26 21.93
CA LEU A 120 -14.11 -5.00 22.26
C LEU A 120 -14.90 -3.80 21.73
#